data_d6f44e074fa10ccc3ae79228558b274a
#
_entry.id   d6f44e074fa10ccc3ae79228558b274a
#
_cell.length_a   1.000
_cell.length_b   1.000
_cell.length_c   1.000
_cell.angle_alpha   90.00
_cell.angle_beta   90.00
_cell.angle_gamma   90.00
#
_symmetry.space_group_name_H-M   'P 1'
#
loop_
_entity.id
_entity.type
_entity.pdbx_description
1 polymer ?
#
loop_
_entity_poly.entity_id
_entity_poly.type
_entity_poly.pdbx_seq_one_letter_code
_entity_poly.pdbx_strand_id
1 'polypeptide(L)'
;IVNADVNASAAIDATKIANGTVTSAEFQYINTLSSNAQTQINAKAATTYVDNAVAGLRTRVIAECASTANINLSNGLEAGDAIDGVTLVSGDRVLVKNQSTATENGLYIAVGSGAGAASRDPEHDTIAELSGGMVVVNQGSVNDNKIFLCTTDSDGSLGSTSITYTVITPSNSGTVTSITAGTGLTGGTITAAGTIAIDSTVATLAGTQTLTNKTLTSPKINENVAVT
;
A
#
# COMPACT_ATOMS: atom_id res chain seq x y z
N ILE A 1 -33.57 32.37 46.89
CA ILE A 1 -32.36 33.18 47.20
C ILE A 1 -32.01 33.94 45.95
N VAL A 2 -32.16 35.26 46.00
CA VAL A 2 -31.69 36.16 44.94
C VAL A 2 -30.31 36.67 45.29
N ASN A 3 -29.58 37.24 44.32
CA ASN A 3 -28.20 37.68 44.51
C ASN A 3 -28.04 38.71 45.67
N ALA A 4 -29.12 39.49 45.95
CA ALA A 4 -29.17 40.44 47.06
C ALA A 4 -29.24 39.74 48.44
N ASP A 5 -29.64 38.47 48.53
CA ASP A 5 -29.73 37.73 49.79
C ASP A 5 -28.35 37.18 50.22
N VAL A 6 -27.36 37.20 49.35
CA VAL A 6 -26.01 36.77 49.65
C VAL A 6 -25.10 37.98 49.78
N ASN A 7 -24.65 38.22 51.02
CA ASN A 7 -23.69 39.30 51.28
C ASN A 7 -22.45 39.14 50.39
N ALA A 8 -22.00 40.24 49.73
CA ALA A 8 -20.83 40.23 48.86
C ALA A 8 -19.56 39.75 49.57
N SER A 9 -19.50 39.83 50.91
CA SER A 9 -18.41 39.35 51.76
C SER A 9 -18.64 37.95 52.35
N ALA A 10 -19.67 37.21 51.87
CA ALA A 10 -20.08 35.94 52.49
C ALA A 10 -19.05 34.81 52.33
N ALA A 11 -18.00 35.01 51.55
CA ALA A 11 -16.91 34.04 51.31
C ALA A 11 -17.45 32.61 51.11
N ILE A 12 -18.44 32.46 50.23
CA ILE A 12 -19.01 31.17 49.87
C ILE A 12 -18.02 30.48 48.90
N ASP A 13 -17.28 29.52 49.42
CA ASP A 13 -16.35 28.71 48.61
C ASP A 13 -17.00 27.42 48.08
N ALA A 14 -16.31 26.72 47.19
CA ALA A 14 -16.81 25.51 46.54
C ALA A 14 -17.17 24.38 47.55
N THR A 15 -16.52 24.36 48.73
CA THR A 15 -16.77 23.36 49.76
C THR A 15 -18.15 23.49 50.40
N LYS A 16 -18.77 24.67 50.31
CA LYS A 16 -20.14 24.94 50.78
C LYS A 16 -21.22 24.67 49.74
N ILE A 17 -20.81 24.55 48.49
CA ILE A 17 -21.72 24.33 47.36
C ILE A 17 -21.72 22.84 46.96
N ALA A 18 -20.61 22.14 47.15
CA ALA A 18 -20.44 20.73 46.86
C ALA A 18 -20.11 19.91 48.11
N ASN A 19 -19.87 18.62 47.97
CA ASN A 19 -19.55 17.69 49.05
C ASN A 19 -18.12 17.88 49.63
N GLY A 20 -17.41 18.93 49.24
CA GLY A 20 -16.03 19.23 49.70
C GLY A 20 -14.94 18.58 48.85
N THR A 21 -15.27 17.79 47.85
CA THR A 21 -14.28 17.18 46.95
C THR A 21 -13.78 18.14 45.87
N VAL A 22 -14.52 19.23 45.60
CA VAL A 22 -14.12 20.29 44.65
C VAL A 22 -13.67 21.51 45.41
N THR A 23 -12.44 21.93 45.22
CA THR A 23 -11.85 23.12 45.84
C THR A 23 -12.25 24.39 45.09
N SER A 24 -12.14 25.55 45.77
CA SER A 24 -12.35 26.86 45.15
C SER A 24 -11.40 27.10 43.95
N ALA A 25 -10.20 26.61 43.99
CA ALA A 25 -9.25 26.70 42.89
C ALA A 25 -9.70 25.88 41.66
N GLU A 26 -10.18 24.65 41.88
CA GLU A 26 -10.69 23.81 40.78
C GLU A 26 -11.97 24.40 40.20
N PHE A 27 -12.83 25.00 41.01
CA PHE A 27 -14.04 25.69 40.52
C PHE A 27 -13.68 26.88 39.62
N GLN A 28 -12.56 27.57 39.86
CA GLN A 28 -12.11 28.69 39.02
C GLN A 28 -11.60 28.25 37.66
N TYR A 29 -11.16 27.01 37.48
CA TYR A 29 -10.73 26.52 36.14
C TYR A 29 -11.88 26.53 35.12
N ILE A 30 -13.13 26.50 35.54
CA ILE A 30 -14.27 26.59 34.63
C ILE A 30 -14.72 28.02 34.31
N ASN A 31 -14.14 29.02 34.99
CA ASN A 31 -14.52 30.44 34.83
C ASN A 31 -14.29 31.00 33.44
N THR A 32 -13.32 30.43 32.67
CA THR A 32 -12.98 30.86 31.33
C THR A 32 -13.67 30.05 30.23
N LEU A 33 -14.58 29.12 30.58
CA LEU A 33 -15.31 28.37 29.59
C LEU A 33 -16.30 29.26 28.85
N SER A 34 -16.17 29.29 27.52
CA SER A 34 -17.03 30.07 26.63
C SER A 34 -18.42 29.45 26.42
N SER A 35 -18.60 28.18 26.82
CA SER A 35 -19.87 27.43 26.77
C SER A 35 -19.85 26.33 27.81
N ASN A 36 -20.96 25.56 27.93
CA ASN A 36 -21.05 24.44 28.83
C ASN A 36 -19.83 23.48 28.67
N ALA A 37 -19.21 23.11 29.80
CA ALA A 37 -18.01 22.24 29.81
C ALA A 37 -18.24 20.94 29.07
N GLN A 38 -19.40 20.29 29.23
CA GLN A 38 -19.73 19.06 28.54
C GLN A 38 -19.80 19.27 27.02
N THR A 39 -20.32 20.40 26.55
CA THR A 39 -20.32 20.73 25.10
C THR A 39 -18.91 20.89 24.57
N GLN A 40 -18.00 21.55 25.31
CA GLN A 40 -16.62 21.70 24.90
C GLN A 40 -15.86 20.37 24.95
N ILE A 41 -16.09 19.51 25.94
CA ILE A 41 -15.54 18.17 26.03
C ILE A 41 -16.03 17.32 24.86
N ASN A 42 -17.33 17.33 24.57
CA ASN A 42 -17.88 16.58 23.44
C ASN A 42 -17.31 17.06 22.10
N ALA A 43 -17.11 18.36 21.94
CA ALA A 43 -16.49 18.93 20.72
C ALA A 43 -15.00 18.56 20.55
N LYS A 44 -14.28 18.36 21.66
CA LYS A 44 -12.87 17.94 21.66
C LYS A 44 -12.70 16.43 21.60
N ALA A 45 -13.63 15.69 22.21
CA ALA A 45 -13.61 14.24 22.32
C ALA A 45 -14.52 13.55 21.29
N ALA A 46 -15.08 14.29 20.31
CA ALA A 46 -15.76 13.63 19.20
C ALA A 46 -14.75 12.72 18.51
N THR A 47 -14.85 11.42 18.75
CA THR A 47 -14.07 10.37 18.04
C THR A 47 -14.09 10.63 16.55
N THR A 48 -15.21 11.05 15.99
CA THR A 48 -15.36 11.45 14.59
C THR A 48 -14.38 12.55 14.14
N TYR A 49 -14.01 13.50 15.01
CA TYR A 49 -13.01 14.52 14.64
C TYR A 49 -11.60 13.92 14.57
N VAL A 50 -11.25 13.07 15.53
CA VAL A 50 -9.98 12.37 15.56
C VAL A 50 -9.91 11.39 14.40
N ASP A 51 -10.97 10.63 14.15
CA ASP A 51 -11.08 9.66 13.08
C ASP A 51 -10.98 10.34 11.71
N ASN A 52 -11.64 11.46 11.49
CA ASN A 52 -11.51 12.24 10.24
C ASN A 52 -10.13 12.87 10.07
N ALA A 53 -9.50 13.33 11.14
CA ALA A 53 -8.15 13.89 11.08
C ALA A 53 -7.10 12.79 10.82
N VAL A 54 -7.31 11.59 11.31
CA VAL A 54 -6.42 10.43 11.13
C VAL A 54 -6.72 9.70 9.82
N ALA A 55 -7.97 9.69 9.33
CA ALA A 55 -8.34 9.05 8.07
C ALA A 55 -7.52 9.57 6.88
N GLY A 56 -7.23 10.87 6.84
CA GLY A 56 -6.35 11.45 5.83
C GLY A 56 -4.86 11.05 5.95
N LEU A 57 -4.43 10.52 7.09
CA LEU A 57 -3.07 10.02 7.34
C LEU A 57 -2.92 8.51 7.12
N ARG A 58 -4.03 7.77 7.00
CA ARG A 58 -4.05 6.30 6.88
C ARG A 58 -3.93 5.81 5.43
N THR A 59 -3.18 6.51 4.59
CA THR A 59 -2.96 6.09 3.20
C THR A 59 -2.05 4.87 3.07
N ARG A 60 -1.43 4.41 4.16
CA ARG A 60 -0.51 3.28 4.16
C ARG A 60 -0.78 2.33 5.32
N VAL A 61 -1.00 1.06 5.00
CA VAL A 61 -1.14 -0.04 5.95
C VAL A 61 -0.04 -1.05 5.73
N ILE A 62 0.40 -1.71 6.77
CA ILE A 62 1.33 -2.85 6.68
C ILE A 62 0.53 -4.12 6.91
N ALA A 63 0.59 -5.04 5.96
CA ALA A 63 0.11 -6.41 6.10
C ALA A 63 1.30 -7.36 6.24
N GLU A 64 1.19 -8.36 7.09
CA GLU A 64 2.24 -9.34 7.29
C GLU A 64 2.49 -10.14 6.01
N CYS A 65 1.42 -10.57 5.36
CA CYS A 65 1.47 -11.25 4.07
C CYS A 65 0.24 -10.93 3.21
N ALA A 66 0.23 -11.43 1.97
CA ALA A 66 -0.91 -11.26 1.06
C ALA A 66 -1.27 -12.57 0.38
N SER A 67 -2.56 -12.78 0.12
CA SER A 67 -3.04 -13.97 -0.60
C SER A 67 -2.45 -14.07 -2.00
N THR A 68 -2.23 -15.30 -2.47
CA THR A 68 -1.87 -15.63 -3.86
C THR A 68 -2.98 -16.38 -4.57
N ALA A 69 -3.97 -16.86 -3.83
CA ALA A 69 -5.14 -17.60 -4.30
C ALA A 69 -6.35 -17.30 -3.41
N ASN A 70 -7.50 -17.87 -3.76
CA ASN A 70 -8.70 -17.83 -2.92
C ASN A 70 -8.44 -18.51 -1.57
N ILE A 71 -8.87 -17.88 -0.48
CA ILE A 71 -8.76 -18.37 0.89
C ILE A 71 -10.16 -18.68 1.42
N ASN A 72 -10.30 -19.76 2.18
CA ASN A 72 -11.52 -20.00 2.95
C ASN A 72 -11.53 -19.11 4.20
N LEU A 73 -12.29 -18.04 4.18
CA LEU A 73 -12.34 -17.06 5.27
C LEU A 73 -12.96 -17.61 6.58
N SER A 74 -13.60 -18.79 6.52
CA SER A 74 -14.18 -19.39 7.71
C SER A 74 -13.15 -20.06 8.62
N ASN A 75 -11.97 -20.42 8.09
CA ASN A 75 -10.94 -21.13 8.85
C ASN A 75 -9.52 -21.04 8.23
N GLY A 76 -9.31 -20.28 7.16
CA GLY A 76 -8.03 -20.21 6.45
C GLY A 76 -7.17 -19.02 6.84
N LEU A 77 -7.51 -18.33 7.91
CA LEU A 77 -6.75 -17.21 8.49
C LEU A 77 -6.59 -17.40 10.00
N GLU A 78 -6.28 -18.61 10.42
CA GLU A 78 -6.00 -18.94 11.82
C GLU A 78 -4.48 -18.98 12.08
N ALA A 79 -4.10 -18.80 13.33
CA ALA A 79 -2.71 -18.99 13.74
C ALA A 79 -2.25 -20.42 13.42
N GLY A 80 -1.15 -20.53 12.68
CA GLY A 80 -0.62 -21.77 12.15
C GLY A 80 -0.92 -22.00 10.67
N ASP A 81 -1.88 -21.31 10.07
CA ASP A 81 -2.10 -21.35 8.63
C ASP A 81 -0.94 -20.69 7.87
N ALA A 82 -0.71 -21.13 6.64
CA ALA A 82 0.34 -20.56 5.79
C ALA A 82 -0.27 -19.79 4.62
N ILE A 83 0.05 -18.50 4.51
CA ILE A 83 -0.33 -17.64 3.40
C ILE A 83 0.93 -17.12 2.73
N ASP A 84 1.07 -17.37 1.43
CA ASP A 84 2.26 -16.98 0.64
C ASP A 84 3.60 -17.41 1.29
N GLY A 85 3.59 -18.59 1.95
CA GLY A 85 4.77 -19.12 2.65
C GLY A 85 5.01 -18.56 4.06
N VAL A 86 4.18 -17.62 4.53
CA VAL A 86 4.23 -17.06 5.88
C VAL A 86 3.28 -17.81 6.80
N THR A 87 3.77 -18.30 7.93
CA THR A 87 2.92 -18.92 8.96
C THR A 87 2.31 -17.82 9.82
N LEU A 88 0.99 -17.77 9.86
CA LEU A 88 0.24 -16.74 10.57
C LEU A 88 0.34 -16.88 12.09
N VAL A 89 0.37 -15.74 12.76
CA VAL A 89 0.18 -15.60 14.20
C VAL A 89 -1.10 -14.82 14.45
N SER A 90 -1.79 -15.12 15.56
CA SER A 90 -3.00 -14.36 15.93
C SER A 90 -2.71 -12.88 16.06
N GLY A 91 -3.51 -12.06 15.37
CA GLY A 91 -3.32 -10.62 15.29
C GLY A 91 -2.59 -10.15 14.03
N ASP A 92 -2.02 -11.03 13.23
CA ASP A 92 -1.42 -10.66 11.94
C ASP A 92 -2.45 -10.05 11.01
N ARG A 93 -2.09 -8.96 10.37
CA ARG A 93 -2.89 -8.36 9.31
C ARG A 93 -2.55 -9.01 7.99
N VAL A 94 -3.56 -9.51 7.29
CA VAL A 94 -3.43 -10.23 6.02
C VAL A 94 -4.18 -9.49 4.92
N LEU A 95 -3.51 -9.22 3.80
CA LEU A 95 -4.16 -8.70 2.60
C LEU A 95 -4.75 -9.86 1.79
N VAL A 96 -6.06 -10.02 1.85
CA VAL A 96 -6.81 -10.96 1.01
C VAL A 96 -7.23 -10.23 -0.26
N LYS A 97 -6.67 -10.63 -1.41
CA LYS A 97 -6.83 -9.91 -2.70
C LYS A 97 -7.17 -10.81 -3.89
N ASN A 98 -7.28 -12.11 -3.65
CA ASN A 98 -7.46 -13.11 -4.70
C ASN A 98 -8.72 -13.96 -4.50
N GLN A 99 -9.74 -13.41 -3.83
CA GLN A 99 -11.00 -14.14 -3.63
C GLN A 99 -11.75 -14.29 -4.96
N SER A 100 -12.35 -15.46 -5.15
CA SER A 100 -13.26 -15.72 -6.26
C SER A 100 -14.50 -14.82 -6.21
N THR A 101 -14.94 -14.49 -5.00
CA THR A 101 -15.95 -13.48 -4.73
C THR A 101 -15.24 -12.18 -4.36
N ALA A 102 -15.01 -11.30 -5.32
CA ALA A 102 -14.19 -10.11 -5.13
C ALA A 102 -14.69 -9.13 -4.05
N THR A 103 -15.96 -9.22 -3.64
CA THR A 103 -16.52 -8.44 -2.51
C THR A 103 -15.93 -8.87 -1.15
N GLU A 104 -15.30 -10.04 -1.10
CA GLU A 104 -14.63 -10.58 0.09
C GLU A 104 -13.15 -10.16 0.19
N ASN A 105 -12.59 -9.57 -0.86
CA ASN A 105 -11.24 -9.01 -0.78
C ASN A 105 -11.17 -7.91 0.29
N GLY A 106 -9.98 -7.66 0.82
CA GLY A 106 -9.74 -6.63 1.84
C GLY A 106 -8.65 -7.00 2.83
N LEU A 107 -8.59 -6.26 3.91
CA LEU A 107 -7.68 -6.52 5.02
C LEU A 107 -8.42 -7.31 6.11
N TYR A 108 -7.74 -8.32 6.65
CA TYR A 108 -8.25 -9.22 7.68
C TYR A 108 -7.25 -9.37 8.81
N ILE A 109 -7.74 -9.65 10.00
CA ILE A 109 -6.91 -9.96 11.17
C ILE A 109 -6.96 -11.47 11.41
N ALA A 110 -5.80 -12.11 11.42
CA ALA A 110 -5.67 -13.53 11.74
C ALA A 110 -6.12 -13.81 13.16
N VAL A 111 -6.90 -14.88 13.33
CA VAL A 111 -7.45 -15.30 14.63
C VAL A 111 -6.61 -16.41 15.26
N GLY A 112 -6.88 -16.73 16.53
CA GLY A 112 -6.23 -17.85 17.20
C GLY A 112 -6.57 -19.19 16.53
N SER A 113 -5.71 -20.20 16.69
CA SER A 113 -5.94 -21.53 16.14
C SER A 113 -7.25 -22.12 16.66
N GLY A 114 -8.10 -22.61 15.77
CA GLY A 114 -9.41 -23.16 16.08
C GLY A 114 -10.48 -22.10 16.44
N ALA A 115 -10.19 -20.81 16.22
CA ALA A 115 -11.14 -19.73 16.52
C ALA A 115 -12.17 -19.49 15.40
N GLY A 116 -11.96 -20.08 14.22
CA GLY A 116 -12.89 -20.02 13.09
C GLY A 116 -12.69 -18.78 12.20
N ALA A 117 -13.78 -18.13 11.81
CA ALA A 117 -13.72 -17.07 10.80
C ALA A 117 -12.95 -15.83 11.27
N ALA A 118 -12.01 -15.37 10.44
CA ALA A 118 -11.33 -14.11 10.63
C ALA A 118 -12.27 -12.93 10.37
N SER A 119 -12.06 -11.85 11.10
CA SER A 119 -12.76 -10.60 10.89
C SER A 119 -11.97 -9.68 9.98
N ARG A 120 -12.65 -8.77 9.27
CA ARG A 120 -11.97 -7.66 8.61
C ARG A 120 -11.22 -6.82 9.65
N ASP A 121 -10.13 -6.22 9.23
CA ASP A 121 -9.42 -5.22 10.04
C ASP A 121 -10.39 -4.09 10.40
N PRO A 122 -10.63 -3.81 11.70
CA PRO A 122 -11.61 -2.80 12.12
C PRO A 122 -11.23 -1.37 11.73
N GLU A 123 -10.00 -1.15 11.29
CA GLU A 123 -9.55 0.14 10.75
C GLU A 123 -9.76 0.26 9.23
N HIS A 124 -10.23 -0.82 8.57
CA HIS A 124 -10.42 -0.93 7.12
C HIS A 124 -11.64 -1.81 6.81
N ASP A 125 -12.75 -1.57 7.50
CA ASP A 125 -13.99 -2.35 7.39
C ASP A 125 -15.10 -1.64 6.62
N THR A 126 -14.79 -0.51 5.98
CA THR A 126 -15.66 0.19 5.01
C THR A 126 -14.97 0.38 3.66
N ILE A 127 -15.76 0.54 2.59
CA ILE A 127 -15.20 0.82 1.25
C ILE A 127 -14.45 2.16 1.23
N ALA A 128 -14.94 3.16 1.95
CA ALA A 128 -14.32 4.48 2.02
C ALA A 128 -12.91 4.44 2.67
N GLU A 129 -12.69 3.56 3.64
CA GLU A 129 -11.39 3.36 4.28
C GLU A 129 -10.42 2.54 3.41
N LEU A 130 -10.94 1.62 2.61
CA LEU A 130 -10.13 0.83 1.68
C LEU A 130 -9.74 1.61 0.44
N SER A 131 -10.62 2.47 -0.07
CA SER A 131 -10.46 3.18 -1.34
C SER A 131 -9.22 4.07 -1.36
N GLY A 132 -8.38 3.90 -2.37
CA GLY A 132 -7.12 4.64 -2.49
C GLY A 132 -6.05 4.28 -1.46
N GLY A 133 -6.33 3.34 -0.56
CA GLY A 133 -5.39 2.86 0.46
C GLY A 133 -4.24 2.06 -0.15
N MET A 134 -3.04 2.30 0.36
CA MET A 134 -1.84 1.52 0.00
C MET A 134 -1.53 0.50 1.09
N VAL A 135 -1.36 -0.75 0.69
CA VAL A 135 -0.97 -1.85 1.57
C VAL A 135 0.45 -2.28 1.22
N VAL A 136 1.34 -2.16 2.18
CA VAL A 136 2.72 -2.67 2.08
C VAL A 136 2.72 -4.07 2.66
N VAL A 137 3.15 -5.05 1.88
CA VAL A 137 3.28 -6.44 2.31
C VAL A 137 4.69 -6.66 2.85
N ASN A 138 4.78 -7.13 4.10
CA ASN A 138 6.02 -7.25 4.86
C ASN A 138 6.80 -8.51 4.50
N GLN A 139 6.10 -9.63 4.28
CA GLN A 139 6.68 -10.94 4.01
C GLN A 139 5.89 -11.71 2.93
N GLY A 140 6.52 -12.75 2.38
CA GLY A 140 5.90 -13.67 1.43
C GLY A 140 6.90 -14.24 0.43
N SER A 141 6.55 -15.35 -0.19
CA SER A 141 7.34 -15.94 -1.28
C SER A 141 7.11 -15.22 -2.62
N VAL A 142 5.88 -14.68 -2.81
CA VAL A 142 5.45 -14.02 -4.05
C VAL A 142 5.25 -12.53 -3.84
N ASN A 143 4.66 -12.13 -2.70
CA ASN A 143 4.24 -10.76 -2.45
C ASN A 143 5.17 -9.98 -1.51
N ASP A 144 6.30 -10.54 -1.11
CA ASP A 144 7.30 -9.88 -0.26
C ASP A 144 7.68 -8.49 -0.78
N ASN A 145 7.68 -7.51 0.12
CA ASN A 145 8.07 -6.11 -0.13
C ASN A 145 7.27 -5.41 -1.27
N LYS A 146 6.11 -5.94 -1.65
CA LYS A 146 5.23 -5.30 -2.64
C LYS A 146 4.28 -4.31 -2.00
N ILE A 147 3.93 -3.30 -2.78
CA ILE A 147 2.90 -2.31 -2.43
C ILE A 147 1.68 -2.56 -3.31
N PHE A 148 0.52 -2.67 -2.70
CA PHE A 148 -0.76 -2.80 -3.39
C PHE A 148 -1.60 -1.55 -3.14
N LEU A 149 -2.19 -1.03 -4.21
CA LEU A 149 -3.17 0.06 -4.16
C LEU A 149 -4.58 -0.52 -4.30
N CYS A 150 -5.47 -0.17 -3.39
CA CYS A 150 -6.89 -0.42 -3.57
C CYS A 150 -7.44 0.55 -4.64
N THR A 151 -7.92 -0.01 -5.75
CA THR A 151 -8.44 0.76 -6.89
C THR A 151 -9.97 0.82 -6.94
N THR A 152 -10.63 0.39 -5.88
CA THR A 152 -12.08 0.45 -5.73
C THR A 152 -12.52 1.86 -5.37
N ASP A 153 -13.58 2.37 -6.00
CA ASP A 153 -14.14 3.69 -5.72
C ASP A 153 -14.80 3.74 -4.33
N SER A 154 -14.79 4.92 -3.72
CA SER A 154 -15.23 5.12 -2.33
C SER A 154 -16.76 5.14 -2.12
N ASP A 155 -17.53 5.22 -3.20
CA ASP A 155 -19.00 5.31 -3.17
C ASP A 155 -19.71 3.94 -3.07
N GLY A 156 -18.93 2.87 -2.99
CA GLY A 156 -19.42 1.51 -2.88
C GLY A 156 -19.91 1.12 -1.49
N SER A 157 -20.47 -0.09 -1.40
CA SER A 157 -20.88 -0.71 -0.13
C SER A 157 -20.16 -2.04 0.08
N LEU A 158 -19.64 -2.24 1.28
CA LEU A 158 -18.97 -3.49 1.67
C LEU A 158 -19.94 -4.69 1.51
N GLY A 159 -19.42 -5.79 0.98
CA GLY A 159 -20.23 -6.98 0.68
C GLY A 159 -20.98 -6.94 -0.65
N SER A 160 -21.12 -5.78 -1.29
CA SER A 160 -21.79 -5.62 -2.60
C SER A 160 -20.82 -5.16 -3.68
N THR A 161 -19.86 -4.31 -3.33
CA THR A 161 -18.88 -3.76 -4.27
C THR A 161 -17.65 -4.66 -4.36
N SER A 162 -17.22 -4.99 -5.56
CA SER A 162 -15.98 -5.74 -5.79
C SER A 162 -14.76 -4.91 -5.36
N ILE A 163 -13.93 -5.49 -4.51
CA ILE A 163 -12.72 -4.84 -4.01
C ILE A 163 -11.53 -5.35 -4.83
N THR A 164 -10.78 -4.42 -5.42
CA THR A 164 -9.65 -4.71 -6.30
C THR A 164 -8.38 -4.05 -5.80
N TYR A 165 -7.29 -4.81 -5.86
CA TYR A 165 -5.96 -4.34 -5.53
C TYR A 165 -5.03 -4.50 -6.71
N THR A 166 -4.29 -3.44 -7.02
CA THR A 166 -3.28 -3.43 -8.08
C THR A 166 -1.90 -3.24 -7.46
N VAL A 167 -0.93 -4.05 -7.87
CA VAL A 167 0.45 -3.88 -7.42
C VAL A 167 1.04 -2.60 -7.99
N ILE A 168 1.64 -1.78 -7.14
CA ILE A 168 2.44 -0.64 -7.55
C ILE A 168 3.86 -1.16 -7.82
N THR A 169 4.21 -1.30 -9.08
CA THR A 169 5.59 -1.58 -9.48
C THR A 169 6.30 -0.26 -9.75
N PRO A 170 7.51 -0.05 -9.21
CA PRO A 170 8.32 1.08 -9.67
C PRO A 170 8.49 0.95 -11.19
N SER A 171 8.03 1.93 -11.92
CA SER A 171 8.21 1.96 -13.37
C SER A 171 9.68 2.27 -13.67
N ASN A 172 10.54 1.29 -13.43
CA ASN A 172 11.93 1.29 -13.93
C ASN A 172 12.01 0.76 -15.36
N SER A 173 10.86 0.62 -16.02
CA SER A 173 10.81 0.35 -17.45
C SER A 173 11.27 1.63 -18.14
N GLY A 174 12.52 1.63 -18.57
CA GLY A 174 12.96 2.61 -19.56
C GLY A 174 11.93 2.67 -20.69
N THR A 175 11.80 3.80 -21.33
CA THR A 175 10.84 4.04 -22.43
C THR A 175 11.11 3.16 -23.67
N VAL A 176 12.21 2.40 -23.67
CA VAL A 176 12.55 1.45 -24.76
C VAL A 176 11.83 0.12 -24.50
N THR A 177 10.72 -0.10 -25.19
CA THR A 177 9.95 -1.34 -25.11
C THR A 177 10.45 -2.42 -26.07
N SER A 178 11.19 -2.04 -27.10
CA SER A 178 11.85 -2.97 -28.03
C SER A 178 13.04 -2.34 -28.73
N ILE A 179 14.00 -3.17 -29.11
CA ILE A 179 15.12 -2.83 -29.99
C ILE A 179 15.08 -3.82 -31.13
N THR A 180 15.07 -3.32 -32.38
CA THR A 180 15.12 -4.16 -33.56
C THR A 180 16.51 -4.04 -34.23
N ALA A 181 17.14 -5.16 -34.49
CA ALA A 181 18.39 -5.20 -35.23
C ALA A 181 18.16 -4.71 -36.69
N GLY A 182 18.90 -3.69 -37.09
CA GLY A 182 18.86 -3.14 -38.46
C GLY A 182 19.84 -3.84 -39.40
N THR A 183 20.04 -3.27 -40.61
CA THR A 183 20.93 -3.81 -41.62
C THR A 183 22.36 -3.95 -41.09
N GLY A 184 22.99 -5.12 -41.29
CA GLY A 184 24.31 -5.44 -40.79
C GLY A 184 24.36 -5.99 -39.37
N LEU A 185 23.21 -6.14 -38.73
CA LEU A 185 23.05 -6.71 -37.39
C LEU A 185 22.11 -7.90 -37.41
N THR A 186 22.36 -8.88 -36.54
CA THR A 186 21.46 -10.00 -36.26
C THR A 186 20.93 -9.91 -34.81
N GLY A 187 19.83 -10.60 -34.53
CA GLY A 187 19.20 -10.64 -33.18
C GLY A 187 17.70 -10.37 -33.21
N GLY A 188 17.17 -9.93 -34.37
CA GLY A 188 15.73 -9.69 -34.51
C GLY A 188 15.21 -8.55 -33.62
N THR A 189 13.95 -8.66 -33.20
CA THR A 189 13.34 -7.72 -32.26
C THR A 189 13.48 -8.24 -30.83
N ILE A 190 14.13 -7.48 -29.97
CA ILE A 190 14.36 -7.80 -28.55
C ILE A 190 13.37 -6.98 -27.70
N THR A 191 12.49 -7.66 -26.98
CA THR A 191 11.48 -7.04 -26.08
C THR A 191 11.75 -7.31 -24.59
N ALA A 192 12.75 -8.13 -24.27
CA ALA A 192 13.17 -8.45 -22.92
C ALA A 192 14.70 -8.52 -22.85
N ALA A 193 15.26 -9.71 -22.74
CA ALA A 193 16.70 -9.94 -22.82
C ALA A 193 17.05 -10.57 -24.18
N GLY A 194 18.19 -10.19 -24.74
CA GLY A 194 18.65 -10.73 -26.04
C GLY A 194 20.02 -10.20 -26.40
N THR A 195 20.55 -10.70 -27.51
CA THR A 195 21.84 -10.31 -28.04
C THR A 195 21.68 -9.73 -29.44
N ILE A 196 22.29 -8.58 -29.70
CA ILE A 196 22.49 -8.04 -31.03
C ILE A 196 23.94 -8.35 -31.42
N ALA A 197 24.13 -9.02 -32.53
CA ALA A 197 25.44 -9.36 -33.04
C ALA A 197 25.66 -8.77 -34.46
N ILE A 198 26.90 -8.70 -34.89
CA ILE A 198 27.22 -8.30 -36.25
C ILE A 198 26.78 -9.42 -37.19
N ASP A 199 26.08 -9.06 -38.26
CA ASP A 199 25.71 -9.98 -39.33
C ASP A 199 26.95 -10.48 -40.09
N SER A 200 26.91 -11.72 -40.58
CA SER A 200 28.00 -12.33 -41.37
C SER A 200 28.32 -11.59 -42.68
N THR A 201 27.42 -10.72 -43.11
CA THR A 201 27.63 -9.88 -44.34
C THR A 201 28.46 -8.62 -44.08
N VAL A 202 28.73 -8.30 -42.78
CA VAL A 202 29.53 -7.14 -42.38
C VAL A 202 31.01 -7.52 -42.32
N ALA A 203 31.85 -6.82 -43.07
CA ALA A 203 33.29 -6.99 -43.00
C ALA A 203 33.85 -6.41 -41.68
N THR A 204 34.60 -7.20 -40.93
CA THR A 204 35.27 -6.80 -39.69
C THR A 204 36.78 -6.62 -39.90
N LEU A 205 37.40 -5.74 -39.11
CA LEU A 205 38.81 -5.41 -39.23
C LEU A 205 39.76 -6.55 -38.81
N ALA A 206 39.33 -7.47 -37.98
CA ALA A 206 40.18 -8.46 -37.33
C ALA A 206 39.93 -9.91 -37.79
N GLY A 207 38.92 -10.17 -38.61
CA GLY A 207 38.53 -11.51 -39.05
C GLY A 207 39.01 -11.81 -40.44
N THR A 208 39.43 -13.05 -40.73
CA THR A 208 39.63 -13.52 -42.12
C THR A 208 38.24 -13.64 -42.75
N GLN A 209 37.99 -12.89 -43.82
CA GLN A 209 36.69 -12.84 -44.48
C GLN A 209 36.86 -12.91 -46.00
N THR A 210 36.00 -13.66 -46.66
CA THR A 210 35.89 -13.66 -48.12
C THR A 210 34.85 -12.63 -48.53
N LEU A 211 35.26 -11.60 -49.23
CA LEU A 211 34.36 -10.56 -49.76
C LEU A 211 33.83 -10.99 -51.13
N THR A 212 32.59 -11.39 -51.20
CA THR A 212 31.89 -11.72 -52.45
C THR A 212 31.03 -10.54 -52.90
N ASN A 213 30.99 -10.31 -54.23
CA ASN A 213 30.18 -9.23 -54.82
C ASN A 213 30.47 -7.83 -54.27
N LYS A 214 31.73 -7.54 -53.93
CA LYS A 214 32.18 -6.23 -53.45
C LYS A 214 33.04 -5.55 -54.51
N THR A 215 32.75 -4.28 -54.77
CA THR A 215 33.61 -3.43 -55.58
C THR A 215 34.54 -2.65 -54.63
N LEU A 216 35.83 -2.83 -54.78
CA LEU A 216 36.84 -2.08 -54.02
C LEU A 216 37.34 -0.90 -54.87
N THR A 217 37.06 0.31 -54.42
CA THR A 217 37.51 1.54 -55.07
C THR A 217 38.88 1.92 -54.52
N SER A 218 39.94 1.91 -55.38
CA SER A 218 41.31 2.25 -54.99
C SER A 218 41.86 1.44 -53.79
N PRO A 219 41.79 0.11 -53.82
CA PRO A 219 42.30 -0.71 -52.75
C PRO A 219 43.80 -0.53 -52.55
N LYS A 220 44.25 -0.22 -51.35
CA LYS A 220 45.66 -0.38 -50.95
C LYS A 220 45.85 -1.82 -50.51
N ILE A 221 46.53 -2.60 -51.32
CA ILE A 221 46.82 -4.02 -51.06
C ILE A 221 48.24 -4.08 -50.52
N ASN A 222 48.35 -4.52 -49.24
CA ASN A 222 49.65 -4.70 -48.59
C ASN A 222 50.08 -6.14 -48.80
N GLU A 223 51.11 -6.32 -49.54
CA GLU A 223 51.88 -7.55 -49.87
C GLU A 223 51.13 -8.91 -49.90
N ASN A 224 51.55 -9.77 -50.92
CA ASN A 224 51.01 -11.12 -51.18
C ASN A 224 49.55 -11.21 -51.65
N VAL A 225 49.20 -10.51 -52.70
CA VAL A 225 48.00 -10.81 -53.46
C VAL A 225 48.25 -11.86 -54.50
N ALA A 226 47.73 -13.07 -54.36
CA ALA A 226 47.56 -14.01 -55.47
C ALA A 226 46.29 -13.59 -56.24
N VAL A 227 46.45 -13.01 -57.40
CA VAL A 227 45.33 -12.80 -58.33
C VAL A 227 45.29 -14.03 -59.22
N THR A 228 44.32 -14.89 -59.09
CA THR A 228 43.99 -16.03 -59.92
C THR A 228 42.93 -15.65 -60.93
#